data_7455af9d679dad1585271a587bd63f9b
#
_entry.id   7455af9d679dad1585271a587bd63f9b
#
_cell.length_a   1.000
_cell.length_b   1.000
_cell.length_c   1.000
_cell.angle_alpha   90.00
_cell.angle_beta   90.00
_cell.angle_gamma   90.00
#
_symmetry.space_group_name_H-M   'P 1'
#
loop_
_entity.id
_entity.type
_entity.pdbx_description
1 polymer ?
#
loop_
_entity_poly.entity_id
_entity_poly.type
_entity_poly.pdbx_seq_one_letter_code
_entity_poly.pdbx_strand_id
1 'polypeptide(L)'
;LSFSLEGIPVQAVNMTCERFLRTIPSHSHGSGSYEIHYIPSGYGKLTADGHIFDIGPNTLFVTGPHVEHAQAPRPQEPMLEYCVYLKIKENARRKEDAPVMDSFTATPFWFGADTQGVHGLMHQLAAELERRPIGYLDQARLLLSQLLIYIVRNYQSFRPGQTVPAQSSLTDLTSVIIEEYFLYEYRNLSLEELAKRLGRSPRQTQRLLLEYYGKSYQQK
;
A
#
# COMPACT_ATOMS: atom_id res chain seq x y z
N LEU A 1 6.75 11.92 -1.40
CA LEU A 1 6.17 12.92 -2.31
C LEU A 1 4.74 13.21 -1.89
N SER A 2 4.40 14.49 -1.64
CA SER A 2 3.04 14.89 -1.26
C SER A 2 2.32 15.56 -2.42
N PHE A 3 1.02 15.27 -2.57
CA PHE A 3 0.12 15.88 -3.53
C PHE A 3 -1.30 15.98 -2.97
N SER A 4 -2.22 16.53 -3.73
CA SER A 4 -3.63 16.60 -3.32
C SER A 4 -4.51 16.18 -4.49
N LEU A 5 -5.50 15.33 -4.23
CA LEU A 5 -6.53 14.97 -5.18
C LEU A 5 -7.90 15.30 -4.58
N GLU A 6 -8.72 16.07 -5.31
CA GLU A 6 -10.04 16.54 -4.83
C GLU A 6 -9.96 17.28 -3.47
N GLY A 7 -8.82 17.95 -3.20
CA GLY A 7 -8.57 18.67 -1.95
C GLY A 7 -8.15 17.79 -0.77
N ILE A 8 -8.06 16.47 -0.95
CA ILE A 8 -7.59 15.52 0.06
C ILE A 8 -6.08 15.34 -0.08
N PRO A 9 -5.28 15.58 0.99
CA PRO A 9 -3.84 15.37 0.97
C PRO A 9 -3.50 13.89 0.90
N VAL A 10 -2.60 13.55 -0.03
CA VAL A 10 -2.04 12.21 -0.21
C VAL A 10 -0.52 12.30 -0.18
N GLN A 11 0.11 11.35 0.47
CA GLN A 11 1.56 11.20 0.49
C GLN A 11 1.94 9.87 -0.15
N ALA A 12 2.67 9.90 -1.27
CA ALA A 12 3.38 8.73 -1.77
C ALA A 12 4.66 8.57 -0.94
N VAL A 13 4.70 7.51 -0.15
CA VAL A 13 5.79 7.21 0.79
C VAL A 13 6.90 6.49 0.07
N ASN A 14 6.54 5.47 -0.70
CA ASN A 14 7.50 4.65 -1.44
C ASN A 14 6.90 4.21 -2.78
N MET A 15 7.79 3.88 -3.71
CA MET A 15 7.50 3.15 -4.93
C MET A 15 8.62 2.15 -5.17
N THR A 16 8.27 0.90 -5.40
CA THR A 16 9.20 -0.17 -5.77
C THR A 16 8.85 -0.78 -7.11
N CYS A 17 9.86 -1.33 -7.78
CA CYS A 17 9.72 -2.20 -8.93
C CYS A 17 10.68 -3.37 -8.73
N GLU A 18 10.18 -4.49 -8.24
CA GLU A 18 11.00 -5.60 -7.75
C GLU A 18 10.53 -6.94 -8.28
N ARG A 19 11.51 -7.85 -8.43
CA ARG A 19 11.23 -9.27 -8.72
C ARG A 19 11.20 -10.05 -7.42
N PHE A 20 10.05 -10.59 -7.08
CA PHE A 20 9.88 -11.39 -5.88
C PHE A 20 10.40 -12.81 -6.06
N LEU A 21 11.45 -13.14 -5.30
CA LEU A 21 12.05 -14.48 -5.22
C LEU A 21 11.66 -15.20 -3.91
N ARG A 22 11.00 -14.51 -2.99
CA ARG A 22 10.61 -15.03 -1.67
C ARG A 22 9.17 -14.67 -1.37
N THR A 23 8.55 -15.48 -0.51
CA THR A 23 7.24 -15.19 0.07
C THR A 23 7.33 -13.95 0.96
N ILE A 24 6.41 -13.03 0.78
CA ILE A 24 6.13 -11.94 1.73
C ILE A 24 5.16 -12.52 2.76
N PRO A 25 5.54 -12.60 4.06
CA PRO A 25 4.68 -13.15 5.09
C PRO A 25 3.41 -12.30 5.30
N SER A 26 2.42 -12.86 5.98
CA SER A 26 1.18 -12.15 6.29
C SER A 26 1.46 -10.92 7.14
N HIS A 27 0.95 -9.78 6.70
CA HIS A 27 1.06 -8.49 7.36
C HIS A 27 -0.16 -7.62 7.02
N SER A 28 -0.29 -6.50 7.69
CA SER A 28 -1.31 -5.49 7.40
C SER A 28 -0.78 -4.11 7.74
N HIS A 29 -1.32 -3.10 7.09
CA HIS A 29 -0.95 -1.70 7.27
C HIS A 29 -1.89 -0.99 8.25
N GLY A 30 -1.39 0.07 8.88
CA GLY A 30 -2.18 0.92 9.78
C GLY A 30 -3.14 1.84 9.03
N SER A 31 -3.95 2.59 9.81
CA SER A 31 -4.92 3.54 9.28
C SER A 31 -4.35 4.52 8.26
N GLY A 32 -5.12 4.79 7.22
CA GLY A 32 -4.76 5.68 6.13
C GLY A 32 -3.66 5.16 5.19
N SER A 33 -3.19 3.92 5.38
CA SER A 33 -2.14 3.30 4.56
C SER A 33 -2.75 2.45 3.46
N TYR A 34 -2.23 2.60 2.24
CA TYR A 34 -2.68 1.86 1.07
C TYR A 34 -1.48 1.43 0.24
N GLU A 35 -1.51 0.20 -0.27
CA GLU A 35 -0.59 -0.27 -1.30
C GLU A 35 -1.35 -0.59 -2.58
N ILE A 36 -0.80 -0.14 -3.70
CA ILE A 36 -1.30 -0.41 -5.04
C ILE A 36 -0.26 -1.29 -5.72
N HIS A 37 -0.63 -2.51 -6.05
CA HIS A 37 0.23 -3.53 -6.64
C HIS A 37 -0.18 -3.83 -8.07
N TYR A 38 0.77 -3.80 -8.99
CA TYR A 38 0.57 -4.22 -10.37
C TYR A 38 1.63 -5.23 -10.79
N ILE A 39 1.18 -6.34 -11.38
CA ILE A 39 2.05 -7.44 -11.82
C ILE A 39 2.12 -7.47 -13.36
N PRO A 40 3.22 -6.98 -13.97
CA PRO A 40 3.38 -7.04 -15.41
C PRO A 40 3.78 -8.43 -15.92
N SER A 41 4.46 -9.24 -15.09
CA SER A 41 4.92 -10.57 -15.48
C SER A 41 5.16 -11.49 -14.29
N GLY A 42 5.20 -12.80 -14.54
CA GLY A 42 5.35 -13.84 -13.54
C GLY A 42 4.03 -14.24 -12.89
N TYR A 43 4.09 -15.20 -11.97
CA TYR A 43 2.92 -15.82 -11.35
C TYR A 43 3.14 -16.03 -9.86
N GLY A 44 2.05 -16.09 -9.13
CA GLY A 44 2.07 -16.32 -7.69
C GLY A 44 0.68 -16.45 -7.10
N LYS A 45 0.61 -16.31 -5.78
CA LYS A 45 -0.63 -16.28 -5.02
C LYS A 45 -0.63 -15.10 -4.06
N LEU A 46 -1.78 -14.43 -3.98
CA LEU A 46 -2.11 -13.49 -2.93
C LEU A 46 -3.05 -14.19 -1.95
N THR A 47 -2.72 -14.17 -0.68
CA THR A 47 -3.69 -14.45 0.39
C THR A 47 -4.10 -13.11 0.98
N ALA A 48 -5.37 -12.76 0.92
CA ALA A 48 -5.88 -11.51 1.46
C ALA A 48 -7.29 -11.73 1.99
N ASP A 49 -7.60 -11.15 3.17
CA ASP A 49 -8.91 -11.23 3.81
C ASP A 49 -9.45 -12.68 3.90
N GLY A 50 -8.57 -13.64 4.21
CA GLY A 50 -8.90 -15.07 4.31
C GLY A 50 -9.12 -15.80 2.99
N HIS A 51 -8.98 -15.14 1.84
CA HIS A 51 -9.13 -15.71 0.51
C HIS A 51 -7.78 -15.84 -0.21
N ILE A 52 -7.70 -16.80 -1.15
CA ILE A 52 -6.51 -17.01 -1.98
C ILE A 52 -6.85 -16.63 -3.41
N PHE A 53 -6.04 -15.76 -4.00
CA PHE A 53 -6.16 -15.30 -5.38
C PHE A 53 -4.94 -15.73 -6.18
N ASP A 54 -5.15 -16.18 -7.41
CA ASP A 54 -4.06 -16.46 -8.34
C ASP A 54 -3.58 -15.16 -8.98
N ILE A 55 -2.27 -14.90 -8.85
CA ILE A 55 -1.61 -13.75 -9.48
C ILE A 55 -0.99 -14.18 -10.80
N GLY A 56 -1.17 -13.35 -11.82
CA GLY A 56 -0.53 -13.49 -13.13
C GLY A 56 -0.30 -12.14 -13.80
N PRO A 57 0.20 -12.12 -15.04
CA PRO A 57 0.37 -10.88 -15.79
C PRO A 57 -0.95 -10.09 -15.89
N ASN A 58 -0.84 -8.76 -15.79
CA ASN A 58 -1.96 -7.82 -15.75
C ASN A 58 -2.82 -7.89 -14.47
N THR A 59 -2.37 -8.56 -13.42
CA THR A 59 -3.04 -8.51 -12.13
C THR A 59 -2.78 -7.15 -11.48
N LEU A 60 -3.86 -6.54 -10.99
CA LEU A 60 -3.89 -5.32 -10.20
C LEU A 60 -4.62 -5.61 -8.89
N PHE A 61 -4.05 -5.20 -7.76
CA PHE A 61 -4.76 -5.26 -6.49
C PHE A 61 -4.35 -4.10 -5.57
N VAL A 62 -5.23 -3.79 -4.64
CA VAL A 62 -5.03 -2.74 -3.65
C VAL A 62 -5.30 -3.32 -2.27
N THR A 63 -4.38 -3.07 -1.34
CA THR A 63 -4.53 -3.40 0.07
C THR A 63 -4.50 -2.11 0.89
N GLY A 64 -5.58 -1.86 1.60
CA GLY A 64 -5.79 -0.69 2.44
C GLY A 64 -5.60 -1.00 3.92
N PRO A 65 -6.05 -0.08 4.79
CA PRO A 65 -5.90 -0.20 6.22
C PRO A 65 -6.45 -1.52 6.77
N HIS A 66 -5.63 -2.19 7.61
CA HIS A 66 -5.98 -3.42 8.34
C HIS A 66 -6.30 -4.66 7.48
N VAL A 67 -6.11 -4.60 6.16
CA VAL A 67 -6.24 -5.77 5.29
C VAL A 67 -5.02 -6.66 5.47
N GLU A 68 -5.21 -7.82 6.09
CA GLU A 68 -4.14 -8.83 6.19
C GLU A 68 -3.88 -9.45 4.82
N HIS A 69 -2.62 -9.45 4.38
CA HIS A 69 -2.24 -10.03 3.10
C HIS A 69 -0.84 -10.62 3.11
N ALA A 70 -0.64 -11.62 2.25
CA ALA A 70 0.63 -12.29 2.01
C ALA A 70 0.77 -12.61 0.52
N GLN A 71 2.00 -12.57 0.01
CA GLN A 71 2.28 -12.90 -1.38
C GLN A 71 3.29 -14.04 -1.46
N ALA A 72 3.02 -15.03 -2.30
CA ALA A 72 3.91 -16.15 -2.57
C ALA A 72 4.18 -16.24 -4.07
N PRO A 73 5.40 -15.94 -4.56
CA PRO A 73 5.74 -16.09 -5.96
C PRO A 73 5.84 -17.58 -6.35
N ARG A 74 5.57 -17.88 -7.62
CA ARG A 74 5.88 -19.21 -8.19
C ARG A 74 7.39 -19.28 -8.42
N PRO A 75 8.12 -20.26 -7.84
CA PRO A 75 9.59 -20.28 -7.91
C PRO A 75 10.17 -20.29 -9.33
N GLN A 76 9.49 -20.95 -10.28
CA GLN A 76 9.94 -21.08 -11.68
C GLN A 76 9.63 -19.83 -12.51
N GLU A 77 8.66 -19.05 -12.11
CA GLU A 77 8.16 -17.85 -12.82
C GLU A 77 7.90 -16.72 -11.85
N PRO A 78 8.94 -16.20 -11.16
CA PRO A 78 8.78 -15.22 -10.09
C PRO A 78 8.14 -13.92 -10.61
N MET A 79 7.26 -13.35 -9.80
CA MET A 79 6.55 -12.11 -10.11
C MET A 79 7.51 -10.93 -10.22
N LEU A 80 7.35 -10.10 -11.26
CA LEU A 80 7.76 -8.71 -11.23
C LEU A 80 6.59 -7.88 -10.71
N GLU A 81 6.84 -6.99 -9.77
CA GLU A 81 5.80 -6.16 -9.18
C GLU A 81 6.19 -4.70 -9.17
N TYR A 82 5.26 -3.84 -9.55
CA TYR A 82 5.26 -2.43 -9.20
C TYR A 82 4.36 -2.24 -7.97
N CYS A 83 4.90 -1.64 -6.91
CA CYS A 83 4.11 -1.27 -5.73
C CYS A 83 4.25 0.22 -5.45
N VAL A 84 3.13 0.88 -5.18
CA VAL A 84 3.07 2.27 -4.71
C VAL A 84 2.42 2.29 -3.33
N TYR A 85 3.19 2.71 -2.33
CA TYR A 85 2.71 2.87 -0.96
C TYR A 85 2.26 4.30 -0.70
N LEU A 86 1.00 4.46 -0.28
CA LEU A 86 0.36 5.75 -0.06
C LEU A 86 -0.09 5.91 1.39
N LYS A 87 -0.06 7.16 1.85
CA LYS A 87 -0.71 7.61 3.09
C LYS A 87 -1.75 8.67 2.76
N ILE A 88 -2.97 8.49 3.26
CA ILE A 88 -4.10 9.41 3.11
C ILE A 88 -4.50 9.89 4.50
N LYS A 89 -4.58 11.21 4.70
CA LYS A 89 -5.00 11.79 5.98
C LYS A 89 -6.54 11.73 6.09
N GLU A 90 -7.03 10.90 6.99
CA GLU A 90 -8.47 10.65 7.20
C GLU A 90 -9.27 11.89 7.64
N ASN A 91 -8.64 12.87 8.29
CA ASN A 91 -9.32 14.06 8.86
C ASN A 91 -9.07 15.36 8.05
N ALA A 92 -8.70 15.27 6.76
CA ALA A 92 -8.63 16.46 5.93
C ALA A 92 -10.04 17.06 5.75
N ARG A 93 -10.17 18.40 5.90
CA ARG A 93 -11.41 19.09 5.58
C ARG A 93 -11.81 18.77 4.14
N ARG A 94 -12.84 17.95 3.99
CA ARG A 94 -13.36 17.55 2.67
C ARG A 94 -13.98 18.76 1.98
N LYS A 95 -13.69 18.95 0.70
CA LYS A 95 -14.58 19.68 -0.20
C LYS A 95 -15.84 18.85 -0.41
N GLU A 96 -16.96 19.49 -0.71
CA GLU A 96 -18.28 18.85 -0.77
C GLU A 96 -18.39 17.67 -1.74
N ASP A 97 -17.52 17.56 -2.76
CA ASP A 97 -17.48 16.42 -3.70
C ASP A 97 -16.04 15.90 -3.88
N ALA A 98 -15.80 14.66 -3.47
CA ALA A 98 -14.53 13.97 -3.65
C ALA A 98 -14.73 12.52 -4.17
N PRO A 99 -15.42 12.31 -5.31
CA PRO A 99 -15.91 11.00 -5.73
C PRO A 99 -14.80 9.99 -5.98
N VAL A 100 -13.62 10.40 -6.44
CA VAL A 100 -12.46 9.50 -6.63
C VAL A 100 -11.93 9.07 -5.28
N MET A 101 -11.64 10.02 -4.40
CA MET A 101 -11.05 9.72 -3.09
C MET A 101 -12.02 8.99 -2.18
N ASP A 102 -13.32 9.33 -2.22
CA ASP A 102 -14.36 8.62 -1.47
C ASP A 102 -14.49 7.16 -1.95
N SER A 103 -14.51 6.93 -3.26
CA SER A 103 -14.56 5.59 -3.83
C SER A 103 -13.28 4.78 -3.50
N PHE A 104 -12.11 5.41 -3.57
CA PHE A 104 -10.83 4.77 -3.24
C PHE A 104 -10.79 4.35 -1.77
N THR A 105 -11.10 5.27 -0.86
CA THR A 105 -11.02 5.00 0.59
C THR A 105 -12.15 4.09 1.11
N ALA A 106 -13.29 4.04 0.44
CA ALA A 106 -14.38 3.11 0.76
C ALA A 106 -14.10 1.66 0.31
N THR A 107 -13.01 1.43 -0.46
CA THR A 107 -12.66 0.11 -0.99
C THR A 107 -11.29 -0.32 -0.44
N PRO A 108 -11.21 -0.81 0.81
CA PRO A 108 -9.93 -1.14 1.45
C PRO A 108 -9.23 -2.33 0.80
N PHE A 109 -9.95 -3.20 0.11
CA PHE A 109 -9.39 -4.30 -0.67
C PHE A 109 -10.08 -4.41 -2.02
N TRP A 110 -9.27 -4.56 -3.07
CA TRP A 110 -9.73 -4.87 -4.42
C TRP A 110 -8.69 -5.73 -5.14
N PHE A 111 -9.16 -6.69 -5.95
CA PHE A 111 -8.33 -7.57 -6.76
C PHE A 111 -9.00 -7.77 -8.12
N GLY A 112 -8.22 -7.67 -9.21
CA GLY A 112 -8.72 -7.92 -10.56
C GLY A 112 -7.65 -7.72 -11.64
N ALA A 113 -8.10 -7.71 -12.88
CA ALA A 113 -7.26 -7.35 -14.02
C ALA A 113 -7.33 -5.84 -14.27
N ASP A 114 -6.20 -5.24 -14.66
CA ASP A 114 -6.19 -3.84 -15.08
C ASP A 114 -6.86 -3.66 -16.45
N THR A 115 -7.80 -2.74 -16.51
CA THR A 115 -8.53 -2.36 -17.74
C THR A 115 -8.28 -0.90 -18.16
N GLN A 116 -7.49 -0.15 -17.38
CA GLN A 116 -7.29 1.28 -17.54
C GLN A 116 -5.88 1.67 -18.03
N GLY A 117 -4.93 0.71 -18.10
CA GLY A 117 -3.55 0.98 -18.50
C GLY A 117 -2.65 1.44 -17.34
N VAL A 118 -2.89 0.94 -16.13
CA VAL A 118 -2.09 1.21 -14.92
C VAL A 118 -0.63 0.88 -15.13
N HIS A 119 -0.32 -0.19 -15.90
CA HIS A 119 1.07 -0.55 -16.24
C HIS A 119 1.86 0.62 -16.82
N GLY A 120 1.29 1.31 -17.81
CA GLY A 120 1.96 2.45 -18.44
C GLY A 120 2.25 3.59 -17.46
N LEU A 121 1.31 3.87 -16.55
CA LEU A 121 1.50 4.89 -15.51
C LEU A 121 2.58 4.51 -14.51
N MET A 122 2.58 3.27 -14.03
CA MET A 122 3.59 2.75 -13.09
C MET A 122 4.99 2.80 -13.70
N HIS A 123 5.11 2.40 -14.98
CA HIS A 123 6.38 2.45 -15.70
C HIS A 123 6.88 3.89 -15.89
N GLN A 124 5.99 4.83 -16.26
CA GLN A 124 6.34 6.25 -16.39
C GLN A 124 6.74 6.84 -15.05
N LEU A 125 6.00 6.57 -14.00
CA LEU A 125 6.31 7.05 -12.64
C LEU A 125 7.68 6.56 -12.16
N ALA A 126 7.99 5.27 -12.39
CA ALA A 126 9.30 4.71 -12.07
C ALA A 126 10.42 5.43 -12.83
N ALA A 127 10.24 5.64 -14.14
CA ALA A 127 11.22 6.34 -14.98
C ALA A 127 11.44 7.81 -14.56
N GLU A 128 10.39 8.53 -14.16
CA GLU A 128 10.49 9.90 -13.63
C GLU A 128 11.30 9.95 -12.32
N LEU A 129 11.01 9.04 -11.40
CA LEU A 129 11.69 8.99 -10.11
C LEU A 129 13.15 8.53 -10.20
N GLU A 130 13.48 7.68 -11.19
CA GLU A 130 14.83 7.22 -11.47
C GLU A 130 15.67 8.29 -12.16
N ARG A 131 15.19 8.83 -13.28
CA ARG A 131 15.94 9.75 -14.16
C ARG A 131 15.97 11.19 -13.68
N ARG A 132 14.96 11.61 -12.94
CA ARG A 132 14.78 12.95 -12.37
C ARG A 132 14.99 14.11 -13.35
N PRO A 133 14.36 14.12 -14.52
CA PRO A 133 14.45 15.23 -15.44
C PRO A 133 13.84 16.51 -14.82
N ILE A 134 14.05 17.66 -15.47
CA ILE A 134 13.44 18.91 -15.02
C ILE A 134 11.92 18.74 -14.91
N GLY A 135 11.33 19.08 -13.76
CA GLY A 135 9.89 18.95 -13.50
C GLY A 135 9.44 17.55 -13.05
N TYR A 136 10.34 16.59 -12.81
CA TYR A 136 10.00 15.22 -12.44
C TYR A 136 9.07 15.10 -11.21
N LEU A 137 9.20 15.98 -10.22
CA LEU A 137 8.33 15.96 -9.04
C LEU A 137 6.90 16.35 -9.38
N ASP A 138 6.70 17.31 -10.27
CA ASP A 138 5.36 17.72 -10.70
C ASP A 138 4.75 16.67 -11.62
N GLN A 139 5.55 16.12 -12.54
CA GLN A 139 5.13 15.01 -13.37
C GLN A 139 4.74 13.78 -12.52
N ALA A 140 5.53 13.43 -11.50
CA ALA A 140 5.21 12.33 -10.59
C ALA A 140 3.88 12.58 -9.83
N ARG A 141 3.60 13.81 -9.39
CA ARG A 141 2.31 14.18 -8.75
C ARG A 141 1.13 13.98 -9.71
N LEU A 142 1.27 14.39 -10.97
CA LEU A 142 0.24 14.21 -12.00
C LEU A 142 -0.01 12.72 -12.28
N LEU A 143 1.05 11.92 -12.43
CA LEU A 143 0.97 10.47 -12.64
C LEU A 143 0.31 9.75 -11.45
N LEU A 144 0.64 10.13 -10.21
CA LEU A 144 0.01 9.57 -9.02
C LEU A 144 -1.48 9.93 -8.92
N SER A 145 -1.84 11.16 -9.28
CA SER A 145 -3.25 11.57 -9.34
C SER A 145 -4.02 10.78 -10.40
N GLN A 146 -3.43 10.60 -11.58
CA GLN A 146 -4.00 9.79 -12.65
C GLN A 146 -4.11 8.31 -12.26
N LEU A 147 -3.10 7.78 -11.54
CA LEU A 147 -3.11 6.43 -11.02
C LEU A 147 -4.33 6.18 -10.13
N LEU A 148 -4.60 7.05 -9.15
CA LEU A 148 -5.77 6.91 -8.27
C LEU A 148 -7.09 6.94 -9.05
N ILE A 149 -7.21 7.79 -10.06
CA ILE A 149 -8.39 7.82 -10.96
C ILE A 149 -8.53 6.48 -11.69
N TYR A 150 -7.44 5.92 -12.22
CA TYR A 150 -7.47 4.64 -12.95
C TYR A 150 -7.80 3.47 -12.02
N ILE A 151 -7.30 3.49 -10.79
CA ILE A 151 -7.66 2.49 -9.77
C ILE A 151 -9.17 2.50 -9.53
N VAL A 152 -9.77 3.66 -9.27
CA VAL A 152 -11.21 3.78 -9.02
C VAL A 152 -12.04 3.35 -10.25
N ARG A 153 -11.58 3.64 -11.45
CA ARG A 153 -12.23 3.15 -12.68
C ARG A 153 -12.17 1.63 -12.82
N ASN A 154 -11.07 1.01 -12.40
CA ASN A 154 -10.97 -0.45 -12.32
C ASN A 154 -11.97 -1.03 -11.31
N TYR A 155 -12.20 -0.38 -10.14
CA TYR A 155 -13.22 -0.79 -9.18
C TYR A 155 -14.62 -0.79 -9.79
N GLN A 156 -14.96 0.18 -10.62
CA GLN A 156 -16.26 0.33 -11.26
C GLN A 156 -16.50 -0.71 -12.36
N SER A 157 -15.45 -1.18 -13.02
CA SER A 157 -15.51 -2.20 -14.07
C SER A 157 -15.87 -3.59 -13.54
N PHE A 158 -15.75 -3.78 -12.23
CA PHE A 158 -16.05 -5.03 -11.52
C PHE A 158 -16.94 -4.74 -10.30
N ARG A 159 -18.25 -5.01 -10.38
CA ARG A 159 -19.10 -5.13 -9.18
C ARG A 159 -19.18 -6.59 -8.76
N PRO A 160 -18.77 -6.99 -7.56
CA PRO A 160 -19.65 -7.05 -6.40
C PRO A 160 -18.98 -6.67 -5.07
N GLY A 161 -19.81 -6.09 -4.19
CA GLY A 161 -19.58 -5.42 -2.97
C GLY A 161 -18.91 -6.13 -1.81
N GLN A 162 -18.30 -5.33 -0.95
CA GLN A 162 -18.63 -5.13 0.48
C GLN A 162 -17.58 -4.23 1.15
N THR A 163 -18.04 -3.37 2.06
CA THR A 163 -17.29 -2.37 2.82
C THR A 163 -16.99 -2.83 4.25
N VAL A 164 -15.87 -2.41 4.83
CA VAL A 164 -15.54 -2.52 6.26
C VAL A 164 -15.04 -1.15 6.80
N PRO A 165 -15.38 -0.76 8.04
CA PRO A 165 -15.21 0.62 8.54
C PRO A 165 -13.81 0.94 9.07
N ALA A 166 -13.45 2.24 9.04
CA ALA A 166 -12.15 2.83 9.35
C ALA A 166 -11.95 3.18 10.84
N GLN A 167 -10.72 3.15 11.32
CA GLN A 167 -10.28 3.81 12.57
C GLN A 167 -8.85 4.40 12.50
N SER A 168 -8.71 5.55 13.11
CA SER A 168 -7.63 6.53 13.44
C SER A 168 -6.13 6.36 13.15
N SER A 169 -5.46 7.48 12.86
CA SER A 169 -4.16 7.71 12.21
C SER A 169 -2.89 7.73 13.10
N LEU A 170 -1.78 7.24 12.56
CA LEU A 170 -0.37 7.39 13.02
C LEU A 170 0.40 8.47 12.24
N THR A 171 1.45 9.01 12.85
CA THR A 171 2.44 9.84 12.15
C THR A 171 3.21 8.99 11.13
N ASP A 172 3.29 9.46 9.89
CA ASP A 172 3.65 8.71 8.68
C ASP A 172 4.95 7.89 8.74
N LEU A 173 6.00 8.38 9.40
CA LEU A 173 7.27 7.65 9.51
C LEU A 173 7.22 6.46 10.48
N THR A 174 6.42 6.54 11.53
CA THR A 174 6.36 5.53 12.58
C THR A 174 5.79 4.21 12.07
N SER A 175 4.74 4.25 11.24
CA SER A 175 4.14 3.04 10.67
C SER A 175 5.07 2.35 9.67
N VAL A 176 5.76 3.12 8.81
CA VAL A 176 6.73 2.58 7.86
C VAL A 176 7.87 1.86 8.58
N ILE A 177 8.45 2.49 9.62
CA ILE A 177 9.52 1.86 10.42
C ILE A 177 9.04 0.56 11.06
N ILE A 178 7.81 0.53 11.60
CA ILE A 178 7.24 -0.69 12.21
C ILE A 178 7.06 -1.78 11.16
N GLU A 179 6.46 -1.44 10.03
CA GLU A 179 6.15 -2.39 8.96
C GLU A 179 7.42 -2.96 8.34
N GLU A 180 8.39 -2.12 7.96
CA GLU A 180 9.70 -2.55 7.46
C GLU A 180 10.43 -3.46 8.44
N TYR A 181 10.38 -3.11 9.73
CA TYR A 181 11.03 -3.89 10.77
C TYR A 181 10.46 -5.31 10.88
N PHE A 182 9.13 -5.48 10.87
CA PHE A 182 8.51 -6.79 10.91
C PHE A 182 8.63 -7.58 9.60
N LEU A 183 8.68 -6.90 8.45
CA LEU A 183 8.80 -7.55 7.14
C LEU A 183 10.20 -8.07 6.84
N TYR A 184 11.21 -7.27 7.11
CA TYR A 184 12.57 -7.56 6.61
C TYR A 184 13.55 -8.05 7.68
N GLU A 185 13.29 -7.79 8.95
CA GLU A 185 14.23 -8.07 10.03
C GLU A 185 13.73 -9.08 11.08
N TYR A 186 12.66 -9.82 10.79
CA TYR A 186 11.97 -10.70 11.73
C TYR A 186 12.85 -11.76 12.43
N ARG A 187 14.04 -12.08 11.89
CA ARG A 187 14.94 -13.11 12.47
C ARG A 187 15.72 -12.63 13.68
N ASN A 188 15.86 -11.33 13.86
CA ASN A 188 16.64 -10.72 14.96
C ASN A 188 15.82 -9.69 15.74
N LEU A 189 14.51 -9.85 15.76
CA LEU A 189 13.60 -8.88 16.35
C LEU A 189 13.66 -8.86 17.87
N SER A 190 13.80 -7.64 18.44
CA SER A 190 13.50 -7.38 19.84
C SER A 190 12.65 -6.11 19.95
N LEU A 191 11.77 -6.09 20.95
CA LEU A 191 10.96 -4.89 21.24
C LEU A 191 11.85 -3.67 21.54
N GLU A 192 13.01 -3.90 22.15
CA GLU A 192 14.00 -2.89 22.49
C GLU A 192 14.60 -2.24 21.24
N GLU A 193 14.95 -3.03 20.24
CA GLU A 193 15.51 -2.53 18.99
C GLU A 193 14.48 -1.72 18.20
N LEU A 194 13.25 -2.21 18.10
CA LEU A 194 12.14 -1.46 17.49
C LEU A 194 11.89 -0.14 18.24
N ALA A 195 11.88 -0.17 19.55
CA ALA A 195 11.70 1.01 20.39
C ALA A 195 12.81 2.05 20.17
N LYS A 196 14.05 1.61 20.03
CA LYS A 196 15.21 2.45 19.74
C LYS A 196 15.08 3.13 18.37
N ARG A 197 14.68 2.41 17.33
CA ARG A 197 14.44 2.97 15.98
C ARG A 197 13.31 3.98 15.95
N LEU A 198 12.29 3.78 16.76
CA LEU A 198 11.17 4.70 16.91
C LEU A 198 11.48 5.89 17.83
N GLY A 199 12.66 5.93 18.48
CA GLY A 199 13.00 6.95 19.47
C GLY A 199 12.07 6.93 20.68
N ARG A 200 11.55 5.75 21.07
CA ARG A 200 10.56 5.54 22.12
C ARG A 200 11.04 4.51 23.14
N SER A 201 10.39 4.49 24.32
CA SER A 201 10.62 3.39 25.27
C SER A 201 9.88 2.11 24.80
N PRO A 202 10.33 0.90 25.21
CA PRO A 202 9.63 -0.35 24.91
C PRO A 202 8.15 -0.35 25.32
N ARG A 203 7.82 0.25 26.46
CA ARG A 203 6.44 0.40 26.93
C ARG A 203 5.58 1.30 26.04
N GLN A 204 6.15 2.40 25.55
CA GLN A 204 5.47 3.30 24.60
C GLN A 204 5.27 2.62 23.24
N THR A 205 6.27 1.85 22.78
CA THR A 205 6.20 1.08 21.54
C THR A 205 5.14 -0.01 21.63
N GLN A 206 5.07 -0.76 22.73
CA GLN A 206 4.04 -1.77 22.96
C GLN A 206 2.63 -1.16 22.96
N ARG A 207 2.42 -0.02 23.64
CA ARG A 207 1.13 0.69 23.63
C ARG A 207 0.75 1.15 22.23
N LEU A 208 1.69 1.66 21.47
CA LEU A 208 1.52 2.10 20.09
C LEU A 208 1.11 0.94 19.18
N LEU A 209 1.73 -0.23 19.29
CA LEU A 209 1.37 -1.43 18.53
C LEU A 209 -0.07 -1.86 18.85
N LEU A 210 -0.45 -1.88 20.12
CA LEU A 210 -1.81 -2.22 20.53
C LEU A 210 -2.84 -1.21 20.03
N GLU A 211 -2.53 0.09 20.10
CA GLU A 211 -3.43 1.17 19.70
C GLU A 211 -3.70 1.16 18.19
N TYR A 212 -2.69 0.90 17.35
CA TYR A 212 -2.79 1.05 15.89
C TYR A 212 -2.98 -0.26 15.12
N TYR A 213 -2.47 -1.36 15.65
CA TYR A 213 -2.57 -2.67 14.98
C TYR A 213 -3.46 -3.66 15.73
N GLY A 214 -3.93 -3.28 16.94
CA GLY A 214 -4.71 -4.20 17.78
C GLY A 214 -3.94 -5.43 18.24
N LYS A 215 -2.63 -5.47 18.01
CA LYS A 215 -1.74 -6.63 18.27
C LYS A 215 -0.58 -6.21 19.15
N SER A 216 -0.16 -7.11 20.07
CA SER A 216 1.08 -6.94 20.81
C SER A 216 2.30 -7.20 19.91
N TYR A 217 3.51 -6.84 20.38
CA TYR A 217 4.75 -7.14 19.67
C TYR A 217 4.91 -8.63 19.34
N GLN A 218 4.47 -9.52 20.24
CA GLN A 218 4.54 -10.97 20.04
C GLN A 218 3.49 -11.53 19.08
N GLN A 219 2.44 -10.77 18.81
CA GLN A 219 1.32 -11.14 17.93
C GLN A 219 1.43 -10.51 16.54
N LYS A 220 2.29 -9.49 16.35
CA LYS A 220 2.55 -8.84 15.09
C LYS A 220 3.55 -9.66 14.25
#